data_538201430f9824eb84c61272779c84cb
#
_entry.id   538201430f9824eb84c61272779c84cb
#
_cell.length_a   1.000
_cell.length_b   1.000
_cell.length_c   1.000
_cell.angle_alpha   90.00
_cell.angle_beta   90.00
_cell.angle_gamma   90.00
#
_symmetry.space_group_name_H-M   'P 1'
#
loop_
_entity.id
_entity.type
_entity.pdbx_description
1 polymer ?
#
loop_
_entity_poly.entity_id
_entity_poly.type
_entity_poly.pdbx_seq_one_letter_code
_entity_poly.pdbx_strand_id
1 'polypeptide(L)'
;MSDTNIKYSSAVFFCRGLSVLLLLFAIVAGGCRRRPLEDPDNLTAVRVRVNVAGIHNVTSDIYNDKIPVQKIEPSAMHVLFFGENEDVIAAEDFITDVSFDENGNRIVSGEVMLAPGSYRMLIYDFGTEETLIRNYYSWDKAEAYTDPAPSAVLNKYSTKGKDAPNILMQPEHLVVARNVCETVPYHNGIYTIYADASSVVESWYIQVKVDGLEYVTSAQAVLSGMVRANLIATDTRMNDPEASVWFNLQKSDDKGKNVICAVFNTFGRIPESDNNFEVTFDLAVKGGTSVRKTFDISNLFLTENAVNHHWLLLEDTIKVEPPKDSGGAFEPKVDDWEDEQKNIVI
;
A
#
# COMPACT_ATOMS: atom_id res chain seq x y z
N MET A 1 32.88 -31.81 -68.34
CA MET A 1 32.95 -31.45 -66.89
C MET A 1 32.12 -30.20 -66.70
N SER A 2 30.81 -30.26 -66.72
CA SER A 2 29.97 -29.09 -66.53
C SER A 2 28.48 -29.44 -66.31
N ASP A 3 28.12 -30.38 -65.44
CA ASP A 3 26.68 -30.64 -65.19
C ASP A 3 26.31 -30.91 -63.74
N THR A 4 27.25 -30.74 -62.76
CA THR A 4 26.99 -31.03 -61.36
C THR A 4 26.64 -29.78 -60.53
N ASN A 5 26.85 -28.55 -61.00
CA ASN A 5 26.65 -27.34 -60.21
C ASN A 5 25.24 -26.74 -60.27
N ILE A 6 24.40 -27.13 -61.22
CA ILE A 6 23.05 -26.54 -61.35
C ILE A 6 22.04 -27.27 -60.48
N LYS A 7 22.23 -28.55 -60.15
CA LYS A 7 21.30 -29.26 -59.25
C LYS A 7 21.40 -28.92 -57.80
N TYR A 8 22.57 -28.46 -57.32
CA TYR A 8 22.72 -27.98 -55.88
C TYR A 8 22.08 -26.63 -55.62
N SER A 9 22.06 -25.75 -56.59
CA SER A 9 21.43 -24.42 -56.43
C SER A 9 19.91 -24.51 -56.29
N SER A 10 19.25 -25.39 -57.05
CA SER A 10 17.78 -25.56 -57.00
C SER A 10 17.32 -26.19 -55.67
N ALA A 11 18.07 -27.15 -55.13
CA ALA A 11 17.73 -27.82 -53.87
C ALA A 11 17.84 -26.86 -52.66
N VAL A 12 18.84 -25.96 -52.65
CA VAL A 12 19.02 -24.97 -51.60
C VAL A 12 17.93 -23.89 -51.64
N PHE A 13 17.50 -23.48 -52.84
CA PHE A 13 16.38 -22.57 -53.00
C PHE A 13 15.05 -23.17 -52.56
N PHE A 14 14.82 -24.46 -52.85
CA PHE A 14 13.61 -25.18 -52.46
C PHE A 14 13.54 -25.38 -50.93
N CYS A 15 14.66 -25.73 -50.29
CA CYS A 15 14.74 -25.83 -48.82
C CYS A 15 14.53 -24.48 -48.12
N ARG A 16 15.07 -23.39 -48.66
CA ARG A 16 14.84 -22.03 -48.09
C ARG A 16 13.39 -21.57 -48.26
N GLY A 17 12.77 -21.84 -49.39
CA GLY A 17 11.36 -21.55 -49.64
C GLY A 17 10.43 -22.33 -48.71
N LEU A 18 10.73 -23.62 -48.48
CA LEU A 18 9.94 -24.48 -47.60
C LEU A 18 10.08 -24.03 -46.11
N SER A 19 11.27 -23.60 -45.67
CA SER A 19 11.49 -23.09 -44.32
C SER A 19 10.75 -21.79 -44.06
N VAL A 20 10.71 -20.87 -45.02
CA VAL A 20 9.94 -19.61 -44.92
C VAL A 20 8.43 -19.89 -44.90
N LEU A 21 7.97 -20.86 -45.71
CA LEU A 21 6.55 -21.25 -45.73
C LEU A 21 6.13 -21.91 -44.41
N LEU A 22 6.97 -22.75 -43.80
CA LEU A 22 6.76 -23.36 -42.48
C LEU A 22 6.74 -22.31 -41.36
N LEU A 23 7.61 -21.28 -41.45
CA LEU A 23 7.64 -20.20 -40.47
C LEU A 23 6.37 -19.32 -40.57
N LEU A 24 5.91 -19.03 -41.79
CA LEU A 24 4.65 -18.33 -42.03
C LEU A 24 3.44 -19.12 -41.52
N PHE A 25 3.44 -20.46 -41.71
CA PHE A 25 2.38 -21.32 -41.19
C PHE A 25 2.38 -21.39 -39.65
N ALA A 26 3.55 -21.39 -39.02
CA ALA A 26 3.68 -21.33 -37.55
C ALA A 26 3.15 -19.99 -36.98
N ILE A 27 3.37 -18.88 -37.68
CA ILE A 27 2.85 -17.56 -37.28
C ILE A 27 1.32 -17.49 -37.41
N VAL A 28 0.76 -18.09 -38.45
CA VAL A 28 -0.70 -18.14 -38.69
C VAL A 28 -1.37 -19.13 -37.73
N ALA A 29 -0.70 -20.25 -37.39
CA ALA A 29 -1.21 -21.23 -36.43
C ALA A 29 -1.09 -20.75 -34.96
N GLY A 30 -0.16 -19.82 -34.68
CA GLY A 30 -0.03 -19.12 -33.40
C GLY A 30 -0.95 -17.90 -33.28
N GLY A 31 -1.78 -17.62 -34.29
CA GLY A 31 -2.76 -16.55 -34.27
C GLY A 31 -3.70 -16.73 -33.11
N CYS A 32 -3.83 -15.67 -32.32
CA CYS A 32 -4.68 -15.49 -31.16
C CYS A 32 -5.79 -16.54 -31.09
N ARG A 33 -5.76 -17.39 -30.05
CA ARG A 33 -6.95 -18.08 -29.60
C ARG A 33 -7.92 -16.98 -29.16
N ARG A 34 -8.73 -16.50 -30.10
CA ARG A 34 -9.92 -15.73 -29.71
C ARG A 34 -10.69 -16.66 -28.81
N ARG A 35 -10.94 -16.22 -27.56
CA ARG A 35 -11.97 -16.85 -26.74
C ARG A 35 -13.20 -17.05 -27.64
N PRO A 36 -13.83 -18.24 -27.65
CA PRO A 36 -15.15 -18.34 -28.24
C PRO A 36 -15.98 -17.19 -27.69
N LEU A 37 -16.67 -16.45 -28.55
CA LEU A 37 -17.65 -15.48 -28.11
C LEU A 37 -18.64 -16.26 -27.24
N GLU A 38 -18.65 -15.98 -25.96
CA GLU A 38 -19.62 -16.57 -25.04
C GLU A 38 -21.00 -16.22 -25.58
N ASP A 39 -21.86 -17.24 -25.72
CA ASP A 39 -23.22 -17.04 -26.14
C ASP A 39 -23.91 -16.20 -25.03
N PRO A 40 -24.33 -14.96 -25.28
CA PRO A 40 -24.93 -14.11 -24.29
C PRO A 40 -26.18 -14.75 -23.65
N ASP A 41 -26.82 -15.72 -24.33
CA ASP A 41 -27.98 -16.45 -23.83
C ASP A 41 -27.62 -17.49 -22.76
N ASN A 42 -26.34 -17.78 -22.54
CA ASN A 42 -25.85 -18.74 -21.53
C ASN A 42 -25.19 -18.09 -20.31
N LEU A 43 -25.23 -16.79 -20.18
CA LEU A 43 -24.68 -16.10 -18.99
C LEU A 43 -25.66 -16.15 -17.82
N THR A 44 -25.13 -16.30 -16.63
CA THR A 44 -25.86 -16.16 -15.36
C THR A 44 -25.62 -14.75 -14.81
N ALA A 45 -26.68 -14.05 -14.44
CA ALA A 45 -26.59 -12.83 -13.66
C ALA A 45 -26.18 -13.18 -12.22
N VAL A 46 -24.97 -12.80 -11.83
CA VAL A 46 -24.42 -13.07 -10.50
C VAL A 46 -24.45 -11.80 -9.68
N ARG A 47 -25.21 -11.81 -8.61
CA ARG A 47 -25.19 -10.75 -7.59
C ARG A 47 -24.12 -11.07 -6.55
N VAL A 48 -23.07 -10.25 -6.50
CA VAL A 48 -22.04 -10.34 -5.48
C VAL A 48 -22.43 -9.45 -4.31
N ARG A 49 -22.40 -9.99 -3.08
CA ARG A 49 -22.65 -9.26 -1.84
C ARG A 49 -21.46 -9.42 -0.90
N VAL A 50 -20.75 -8.34 -0.65
CA VAL A 50 -19.56 -8.33 0.20
C VAL A 50 -19.92 -7.74 1.55
N ASN A 51 -19.82 -8.55 2.58
CA ASN A 51 -19.96 -8.12 3.95
C ASN A 51 -18.65 -7.52 4.47
N VAL A 52 -18.72 -6.28 4.91
CA VAL A 52 -17.57 -5.53 5.45
C VAL A 52 -17.60 -5.52 6.99
N ALA A 53 -18.44 -6.38 7.60
CA ALA A 53 -18.55 -6.48 9.05
C ALA A 53 -17.25 -6.98 9.68
N GLY A 54 -16.90 -6.45 10.85
CA GLY A 54 -15.81 -6.95 11.68
C GLY A 54 -14.40 -6.64 11.18
N ILE A 55 -14.24 -5.75 10.20
CA ILE A 55 -12.91 -5.27 9.79
C ILE A 55 -12.39 -4.24 10.80
N HIS A 56 -12.45 -4.58 12.06
CA HIS A 56 -11.88 -3.80 13.14
C HIS A 56 -10.49 -4.32 13.51
N ASN A 57 -9.56 -4.26 12.55
CA ASN A 57 -8.13 -4.37 12.88
C ASN A 57 -7.59 -3.06 13.42
N VAL A 58 -8.44 -2.07 13.54
CA VAL A 58 -8.16 -0.91 14.36
C VAL A 58 -8.70 -1.27 15.72
N THR A 59 -7.84 -1.40 16.66
CA THR A 59 -8.08 -1.46 18.07
C THR A 59 -9.46 -0.94 18.44
N SER A 60 -10.39 -1.81 18.73
CA SER A 60 -11.66 -1.44 19.37
C SER A 60 -11.41 -0.66 20.66
N ASP A 61 -10.23 -0.82 21.24
CA ASP A 61 -9.73 -0.12 22.41
C ASP A 61 -8.76 0.98 21.99
N ILE A 62 -9.30 2.15 21.73
CA ILE A 62 -8.49 3.34 21.47
C ILE A 62 -7.79 3.72 22.77
N TYR A 63 -6.46 3.59 22.81
CA TYR A 63 -5.69 3.98 23.99
C TYR A 63 -5.86 5.46 24.34
N ASN A 64 -5.93 6.30 23.31
CA ASN A 64 -6.10 7.74 23.46
C ASN A 64 -7.26 8.22 22.58
N ASP A 65 -8.38 8.55 23.20
CA ASP A 65 -9.63 9.00 22.57
C ASP A 65 -9.52 10.34 21.79
N LYS A 66 -8.42 11.06 21.98
CA LYS A 66 -8.15 12.31 21.24
C LYS A 66 -7.60 12.03 19.81
N ILE A 67 -7.27 10.77 19.51
CA ILE A 67 -6.77 10.40 18.19
C ILE A 67 -7.91 9.86 17.36
N PRO A 68 -8.20 10.46 16.19
CA PRO A 68 -9.23 9.95 15.31
C PRO A 68 -8.82 8.58 14.77
N VAL A 69 -9.73 7.63 14.86
CA VAL A 69 -9.60 6.32 14.22
C VAL A 69 -10.12 6.42 12.80
N GLN A 70 -9.36 5.89 11.85
CA GLN A 70 -9.79 5.81 10.46
C GLN A 70 -10.99 4.86 10.34
N LYS A 71 -12.06 5.31 9.70
CA LYS A 71 -13.20 4.48 9.39
C LYS A 71 -12.96 3.73 8.09
N ILE A 72 -13.29 2.45 8.09
CA ILE A 72 -13.22 1.59 6.91
C ILE A 72 -14.63 1.52 6.31
N GLU A 73 -14.88 2.32 5.28
CA GLU A 73 -16.19 2.47 4.68
C GLU A 73 -16.12 2.35 3.14
N PRO A 74 -15.74 1.18 2.59
CA PRO A 74 -15.69 1.00 1.15
C PRO A 74 -17.03 1.31 0.50
N SER A 75 -17.00 2.08 -0.57
CA SER A 75 -18.19 2.47 -1.35
C SER A 75 -18.20 1.87 -2.75
N ALA A 76 -17.06 1.43 -3.22
CA ALA A 76 -16.90 0.76 -4.51
C ALA A 76 -15.86 -0.35 -4.37
N MET A 77 -16.17 -1.53 -4.91
CA MET A 77 -15.24 -2.65 -4.89
C MET A 77 -15.04 -3.19 -6.30
N HIS A 78 -13.81 -3.51 -6.64
CA HIS A 78 -13.47 -4.16 -7.90
C HIS A 78 -13.60 -5.67 -7.72
N VAL A 79 -14.42 -6.30 -8.55
CA VAL A 79 -14.69 -7.74 -8.54
C VAL A 79 -14.02 -8.39 -9.74
N LEU A 80 -13.22 -9.39 -9.48
CA LEU A 80 -12.47 -10.15 -10.49
C LEU A 80 -12.80 -11.64 -10.35
N PHE A 81 -13.22 -12.25 -11.45
CA PHE A 81 -13.36 -13.69 -11.57
C PHE A 81 -12.27 -14.24 -12.49
N PHE A 82 -11.44 -15.13 -11.97
CA PHE A 82 -10.40 -15.83 -12.72
C PHE A 82 -10.88 -17.24 -13.03
N GLY A 83 -10.52 -17.77 -14.19
CA GLY A 83 -10.73 -19.19 -14.47
C GLY A 83 -10.06 -20.07 -13.40
N GLU A 84 -10.68 -21.20 -13.06
CA GLU A 84 -10.23 -22.09 -11.97
C GLU A 84 -8.74 -22.46 -12.05
N ASN A 85 -8.27 -22.78 -13.26
CA ASN A 85 -6.90 -23.21 -13.52
C ASN A 85 -6.12 -22.25 -14.45
N GLU A 86 -6.70 -21.12 -14.77
CA GLU A 86 -6.12 -20.14 -15.69
C GLU A 86 -5.88 -18.81 -14.96
N ASP A 87 -4.70 -18.24 -15.11
CA ASP A 87 -4.39 -16.91 -14.60
C ASP A 87 -4.91 -15.82 -15.58
N VAL A 88 -6.21 -15.96 -15.92
CA VAL A 88 -6.91 -15.08 -16.86
C VAL A 88 -8.23 -14.64 -16.25
N ILE A 89 -8.49 -13.34 -16.26
CA ILE A 89 -9.77 -12.77 -15.84
C ILE A 89 -10.87 -13.24 -16.81
N ALA A 90 -11.86 -13.95 -16.28
CA ALA A 90 -13.05 -14.38 -16.99
C ALA A 90 -14.10 -13.29 -17.06
N ALA A 91 -14.30 -12.58 -15.94
CA ALA A 91 -15.14 -11.39 -15.86
C ALA A 91 -14.59 -10.44 -14.80
N GLU A 92 -14.83 -9.15 -15.01
CA GLU A 92 -14.54 -8.08 -14.05
C GLU A 92 -15.64 -7.03 -14.07
N ASP A 93 -15.93 -6.45 -12.92
CA ASP A 93 -16.87 -5.33 -12.80
C ASP A 93 -16.64 -4.58 -11.48
N PHE A 94 -17.27 -3.43 -11.35
CA PHE A 94 -17.29 -2.63 -10.13
C PHE A 94 -18.67 -2.73 -9.47
N ILE A 95 -18.69 -3.07 -8.19
CA ILE A 95 -19.91 -3.09 -7.39
C ILE A 95 -19.95 -1.86 -6.49
N THR A 96 -21.10 -1.16 -6.46
CA THR A 96 -21.22 0.15 -5.80
C THR A 96 -22.49 0.33 -4.98
N ASP A 97 -23.36 -0.67 -4.94
CA ASP A 97 -24.62 -0.60 -4.18
C ASP A 97 -24.34 -0.83 -2.70
N VAL A 98 -24.36 0.25 -1.91
CA VAL A 98 -24.15 0.20 -0.46
C VAL A 98 -25.48 0.00 0.26
N SER A 99 -25.51 -0.99 1.13
CA SER A 99 -26.63 -1.28 2.03
C SER A 99 -26.10 -1.68 3.41
N PHE A 100 -27.01 -1.91 4.36
CA PHE A 100 -26.68 -2.37 5.70
C PHE A 100 -27.53 -3.59 6.04
N ASP A 101 -26.92 -4.54 6.77
CA ASP A 101 -27.65 -5.68 7.30
C ASP A 101 -28.48 -5.31 8.55
N GLU A 102 -29.16 -6.29 9.13
CA GLU A 102 -29.98 -6.12 10.35
C GLU A 102 -29.15 -5.70 11.58
N ASN A 103 -27.84 -5.96 11.56
CA ASN A 103 -26.91 -5.60 12.62
C ASN A 103 -26.22 -4.25 12.37
N GLY A 104 -26.54 -3.58 11.26
CA GLY A 104 -25.92 -2.34 10.85
C GLY A 104 -24.55 -2.50 10.17
N ASN A 105 -24.19 -3.71 9.79
CA ASN A 105 -22.95 -3.96 9.04
C ASN A 105 -23.09 -3.49 7.60
N ARG A 106 -22.05 -2.83 7.09
CA ARG A 106 -22.01 -2.38 5.69
C ARG A 106 -21.88 -3.57 4.74
N ILE A 107 -22.70 -3.56 3.70
CA ILE A 107 -22.67 -4.50 2.58
C ILE A 107 -22.48 -3.70 1.29
N VAL A 108 -21.49 -4.07 0.49
CA VAL A 108 -21.33 -3.56 -0.88
C VAL A 108 -21.77 -4.65 -1.85
N SER A 109 -22.61 -4.31 -2.83
CA SER A 109 -23.16 -5.28 -3.76
C SER A 109 -23.27 -4.74 -5.18
N GLY A 110 -23.43 -5.65 -6.14
CA GLY A 110 -23.66 -5.37 -7.55
C GLY A 110 -23.83 -6.64 -8.35
N GLU A 111 -24.07 -6.53 -9.66
CA GLU A 111 -24.32 -7.67 -10.54
C GLU A 111 -23.22 -7.78 -11.61
N VAL A 112 -22.75 -8.99 -11.84
CA VAL A 112 -21.75 -9.35 -12.85
C VAL A 112 -22.33 -10.45 -13.72
N MET A 113 -22.18 -10.36 -15.05
CA MET A 113 -22.58 -11.41 -15.97
C MET A 113 -21.46 -12.43 -16.14
N LEU A 114 -21.72 -13.69 -15.84
CA LEU A 114 -20.71 -14.75 -15.80
C LEU A 114 -21.23 -16.04 -16.42
N ALA A 115 -20.40 -16.70 -17.22
CA ALA A 115 -20.73 -18.02 -17.73
C ALA A 115 -20.77 -19.05 -16.58
N PRO A 116 -21.61 -20.10 -16.66
CA PRO A 116 -21.55 -21.20 -15.71
C PRO A 116 -20.15 -21.83 -15.67
N GLY A 117 -19.60 -22.06 -14.47
CA GLY A 117 -18.25 -22.60 -14.34
C GLY A 117 -17.71 -22.47 -12.91
N SER A 118 -16.47 -22.90 -12.74
CA SER A 118 -15.73 -22.72 -11.47
C SER A 118 -14.68 -21.62 -11.63
N TYR A 119 -14.63 -20.75 -10.64
CA TYR A 119 -13.80 -19.55 -10.67
C TYR A 119 -13.06 -19.34 -9.36
N ARG A 120 -11.92 -18.66 -9.43
CA ARG A 120 -11.30 -17.99 -8.27
C ARG A 120 -11.80 -16.56 -8.27
N MET A 121 -12.25 -16.09 -7.13
CA MET A 121 -12.84 -14.75 -6.99
C MET A 121 -11.96 -13.87 -6.09
N LEU A 122 -11.57 -12.70 -6.57
CA LEU A 122 -10.87 -11.66 -5.84
C LEU A 122 -11.70 -10.37 -5.89
N ILE A 123 -11.96 -9.80 -4.72
CA ILE A 123 -12.69 -8.54 -4.60
C ILE A 123 -11.89 -7.64 -3.67
N TYR A 124 -11.69 -6.38 -4.05
CA TYR A 124 -10.99 -5.43 -3.20
C TYR A 124 -11.58 -4.03 -3.30
N ASP A 125 -11.38 -3.23 -2.23
CA ASP A 125 -11.77 -1.83 -2.18
C ASP A 125 -11.02 -1.03 -3.26
N PHE A 126 -11.77 -0.29 -4.06
CA PHE A 126 -11.25 0.53 -5.15
C PHE A 126 -11.12 2.02 -4.76
N GLY A 127 -11.55 2.37 -3.55
CA GLY A 127 -11.60 3.76 -3.08
C GLY A 127 -10.34 4.25 -2.36
N THR A 128 -9.26 3.45 -2.31
CA THR A 128 -8.01 3.85 -1.65
C THR A 128 -7.16 4.76 -2.53
N GLU A 129 -6.57 5.81 -1.94
CA GLU A 129 -5.70 6.76 -2.64
C GLU A 129 -4.20 6.46 -2.42
N GLU A 130 -3.82 6.04 -1.21
CA GLU A 130 -2.43 5.76 -0.83
C GLU A 130 -2.06 4.29 -0.94
N THR A 131 -3.04 3.37 -0.81
CA THR A 131 -2.84 1.94 -1.06
C THR A 131 -3.15 1.62 -2.51
N LEU A 132 -2.12 1.31 -3.27
CA LEU A 132 -2.18 1.07 -4.71
C LEU A 132 -2.21 -0.42 -5.01
N ILE A 133 -2.88 -0.80 -6.10
CA ILE A 133 -2.93 -2.19 -6.57
C ILE A 133 -2.23 -2.29 -7.92
N ARG A 134 -1.34 -3.27 -8.06
CA ARG A 134 -0.71 -3.60 -9.35
C ARG A 134 -0.85 -5.09 -9.68
N ASN A 135 -0.65 -5.43 -10.96
CA ASN A 135 -0.71 -6.80 -11.46
C ASN A 135 -2.03 -7.54 -11.15
N TYR A 136 -3.12 -6.80 -10.94
CA TYR A 136 -4.42 -7.36 -10.55
C TYR A 136 -5.01 -8.35 -11.58
N TYR A 137 -4.48 -8.35 -12.80
CA TYR A 137 -4.83 -9.28 -13.87
C TYR A 137 -4.22 -10.68 -13.71
N SER A 138 -3.42 -10.90 -12.66
CA SER A 138 -2.81 -12.18 -12.32
C SER A 138 -3.12 -12.53 -10.87
N TRP A 139 -3.75 -13.68 -10.63
CA TRP A 139 -4.12 -14.14 -9.29
C TRP A 139 -2.92 -14.15 -8.34
N ASP A 140 -1.81 -14.77 -8.77
CA ASP A 140 -0.65 -14.94 -7.90
C ASP A 140 0.21 -13.67 -7.76
N LYS A 141 -0.08 -12.63 -8.54
CA LYS A 141 0.73 -11.39 -8.60
C LYS A 141 -0.03 -10.14 -8.22
N ALA A 142 -1.34 -10.24 -7.97
CA ALA A 142 -2.15 -9.10 -7.52
C ALA A 142 -1.61 -8.59 -6.19
N GLU A 143 -0.98 -7.40 -6.21
CA GLU A 143 -0.17 -6.87 -5.12
C GLU A 143 -0.69 -5.51 -4.67
N ALA A 144 -0.96 -5.39 -3.37
CA ALA A 144 -1.16 -4.10 -2.70
C ALA A 144 0.18 -3.55 -2.22
N TYR A 145 0.45 -2.30 -2.52
CA TYR A 145 1.69 -1.61 -2.17
C TYR A 145 1.44 -0.12 -1.92
N THR A 146 2.44 0.60 -1.42
CA THR A 146 2.42 2.06 -1.26
C THR A 146 3.62 2.68 -1.95
N ASP A 147 3.51 3.97 -2.26
CA ASP A 147 4.61 4.73 -2.83
C ASP A 147 5.74 4.95 -1.81
N PRO A 148 6.97 5.22 -2.28
CA PRO A 148 8.05 5.68 -1.42
C PRO A 148 7.66 6.95 -0.66
N ALA A 149 8.19 7.10 0.56
CA ALA A 149 8.04 8.32 1.33
C ALA A 149 8.54 9.55 0.55
N PRO A 150 8.05 10.76 0.84
CA PRO A 150 8.46 11.97 0.14
C PRO A 150 9.99 12.15 0.11
N SER A 151 10.53 12.68 -0.97
CA SER A 151 11.98 12.85 -1.17
C SER A 151 12.65 13.61 -0.02
N ALA A 152 11.94 14.55 0.61
CA ALA A 152 12.44 15.28 1.78
C ALA A 152 12.67 14.35 2.98
N VAL A 153 11.83 13.32 3.14
CA VAL A 153 12.00 12.29 4.18
C VAL A 153 13.17 11.37 3.80
N LEU A 154 13.15 10.83 2.59
CA LEU A 154 14.20 9.92 2.11
C LEU A 154 15.61 10.55 2.27
N ASN A 155 15.75 11.82 1.89
CA ASN A 155 17.01 12.56 2.02
C ASN A 155 17.49 12.70 3.47
N LYS A 156 16.57 12.81 4.43
CA LYS A 156 16.94 12.90 5.87
C LYS A 156 17.53 11.60 6.41
N TYR A 157 17.11 10.46 5.86
CA TYR A 157 17.52 9.13 6.33
C TYR A 157 18.61 8.51 5.45
N SER A 158 18.95 9.13 4.31
CA SER A 158 20.02 8.67 3.43
C SER A 158 21.39 8.89 4.10
N THR A 159 22.20 7.84 4.13
CA THR A 159 23.59 7.90 4.60
C THR A 159 24.52 7.80 3.39
N LYS A 160 25.50 8.70 3.28
CA LYS A 160 26.49 8.66 2.18
C LYS A 160 27.18 7.28 2.12
N GLY A 161 27.11 6.64 0.95
CA GLY A 161 27.77 5.34 0.69
C GLY A 161 27.00 4.11 1.14
N LYS A 162 25.72 4.26 1.55
CA LYS A 162 24.78 3.15 1.75
C LYS A 162 23.65 3.26 0.74
N ASP A 163 23.04 2.13 0.42
CA ASP A 163 21.82 2.11 -0.39
C ASP A 163 20.74 2.99 0.26
N ALA A 164 19.93 3.62 -0.59
CA ALA A 164 18.83 4.43 -0.10
C ALA A 164 17.88 3.55 0.75
N PRO A 165 17.48 4.01 1.94
CA PRO A 165 16.58 3.23 2.77
C PRO A 165 15.25 3.06 2.06
N ASN A 166 14.70 1.86 2.10
CA ASN A 166 13.37 1.54 1.56
C ASN A 166 12.29 2.03 2.54
N ILE A 167 12.04 3.36 2.54
CA ILE A 167 11.02 3.98 3.38
C ILE A 167 9.79 4.23 2.53
N LEU A 168 8.67 3.67 2.95
CA LEU A 168 7.39 3.73 2.27
C LEU A 168 6.39 4.60 3.03
N MET A 169 5.39 5.10 2.30
CA MET A 169 4.18 5.67 2.90
C MET A 169 3.44 4.58 3.67
N GLN A 170 2.72 4.96 4.72
CA GLN A 170 1.81 4.02 5.38
C GLN A 170 0.63 3.70 4.44
N PRO A 171 0.13 2.45 4.40
CA PRO A 171 -1.05 2.12 3.63
C PRO A 171 -2.33 2.68 4.28
N GLU A 172 -3.32 2.99 3.46
CA GLU A 172 -4.71 3.06 3.90
C GLU A 172 -5.28 1.65 4.09
N HIS A 173 -6.38 1.53 4.82
CA HIS A 173 -7.04 0.26 4.95
C HIS A 173 -7.55 -0.23 3.59
N LEU A 174 -7.12 -1.42 3.23
CA LEU A 174 -7.57 -2.13 2.04
C LEU A 174 -8.38 -3.35 2.47
N VAL A 175 -9.61 -3.39 2.03
CA VAL A 175 -10.55 -4.47 2.28
C VAL A 175 -10.53 -5.45 1.12
N VAL A 176 -10.36 -6.74 1.41
CA VAL A 176 -10.25 -7.79 0.40
C VAL A 176 -11.14 -8.98 0.78
N ALA A 177 -11.95 -9.44 -0.17
CA ALA A 177 -12.62 -10.73 -0.10
C ALA A 177 -12.06 -11.67 -1.18
N ARG A 178 -11.89 -12.94 -0.87
CA ARG A 178 -11.30 -13.92 -1.77
C ARG A 178 -11.96 -15.29 -1.62
N ASN A 179 -12.12 -15.99 -2.74
CA ASN A 179 -12.54 -17.37 -2.76
C ASN A 179 -11.74 -18.12 -3.85
N VAL A 180 -11.10 -19.21 -3.46
CA VAL A 180 -10.26 -20.02 -4.37
C VAL A 180 -11.05 -20.95 -5.28
N CYS A 181 -12.34 -21.19 -4.98
CA CYS A 181 -13.22 -22.04 -5.79
C CYS A 181 -14.67 -21.61 -5.58
N GLU A 182 -15.20 -20.81 -6.48
CA GLU A 182 -16.61 -20.42 -6.54
C GLU A 182 -17.25 -21.08 -7.75
N THR A 183 -18.33 -21.84 -7.55
CA THR A 183 -19.05 -22.50 -8.63
C THR A 183 -20.31 -21.75 -8.98
N VAL A 184 -20.36 -21.19 -10.17
CA VAL A 184 -21.51 -20.49 -10.71
C VAL A 184 -22.31 -21.47 -11.58
N PRO A 185 -23.53 -21.86 -11.17
CA PRO A 185 -24.39 -22.72 -11.99
C PRO A 185 -25.04 -21.92 -13.12
N TYR A 186 -25.55 -22.61 -14.13
CA TYR A 186 -26.53 -22.00 -15.02
C TYR A 186 -27.82 -21.71 -14.23
N HIS A 187 -28.26 -20.46 -14.25
CA HIS A 187 -29.40 -20.02 -13.47
C HIS A 187 -30.27 -19.01 -14.23
N ASN A 188 -31.54 -19.35 -14.40
CA ASN A 188 -32.54 -18.43 -14.96
C ASN A 188 -32.99 -17.44 -13.86
N GLY A 189 -32.31 -16.31 -13.74
CA GLY A 189 -32.51 -15.29 -12.73
C GLY A 189 -31.22 -14.85 -12.10
N ILE A 190 -31.27 -14.31 -10.90
CA ILE A 190 -30.07 -13.81 -10.20
C ILE A 190 -29.55 -14.90 -9.26
N TYR A 191 -28.32 -15.36 -9.51
CA TYR A 191 -27.56 -16.17 -8.57
C TYR A 191 -26.79 -15.27 -7.61
N THR A 192 -26.85 -15.51 -6.30
CA THR A 192 -26.20 -14.64 -5.32
C THR A 192 -25.01 -15.32 -4.68
N ILE A 193 -23.85 -14.64 -4.71
CA ILE A 193 -22.62 -15.00 -4.00
C ILE A 193 -22.48 -14.08 -2.79
N TYR A 194 -22.19 -14.68 -1.64
CA TYR A 194 -21.87 -13.97 -0.41
C TYR A 194 -20.38 -14.09 -0.13
N ALA A 195 -19.72 -12.97 0.18
CA ALA A 195 -18.32 -12.92 0.50
C ALA A 195 -18.10 -12.09 1.77
N ASP A 196 -17.24 -12.56 2.64
CA ASP A 196 -16.78 -11.80 3.81
C ASP A 196 -15.43 -11.18 3.50
N ALA A 197 -15.32 -9.89 3.70
CA ALA A 197 -14.09 -9.17 3.48
C ALA A 197 -13.25 -9.07 4.76
N SER A 198 -11.94 -9.04 4.59
CA SER A 198 -10.95 -8.79 5.65
C SER A 198 -9.99 -7.70 5.24
N SER A 199 -9.39 -7.00 6.21
CA SER A 199 -8.33 -6.04 5.92
C SER A 199 -6.99 -6.76 5.77
N VAL A 200 -6.20 -6.37 4.77
CA VAL A 200 -4.80 -6.80 4.61
C VAL A 200 -3.83 -5.81 5.26
N VAL A 201 -4.35 -4.82 5.98
CA VAL A 201 -3.61 -3.76 6.66
C VAL A 201 -3.85 -3.86 8.16
N GLU A 202 -2.79 -3.79 8.94
CA GLU A 202 -2.80 -3.74 10.41
C GLU A 202 -2.64 -2.29 10.87
N SER A 203 -3.38 -1.88 11.91
CA SER A 203 -3.21 -0.59 12.58
C SER A 203 -2.57 -0.76 13.95
N TRP A 204 -1.69 0.15 14.28
CA TRP A 204 -0.95 0.19 15.54
C TRP A 204 -1.02 1.58 16.15
N TYR A 205 -1.21 1.65 17.46
CA TYR A 205 -1.02 2.87 18.22
C TYR A 205 0.41 2.92 18.76
N ILE A 206 1.08 4.06 18.65
CA ILE A 206 2.40 4.29 19.24
C ILE A 206 2.43 5.60 20.01
N GLN A 207 3.11 5.61 21.14
CA GLN A 207 3.38 6.84 21.89
C GLN A 207 4.73 6.84 22.58
N VAL A 208 5.30 8.04 22.75
CA VAL A 208 6.50 8.28 23.56
C VAL A 208 6.35 9.60 24.31
N LYS A 209 6.90 9.68 25.54
CA LYS A 209 6.92 10.91 26.35
C LYS A 209 7.89 11.92 25.77
N VAL A 210 7.54 13.21 25.88
CA VAL A 210 8.40 14.32 25.45
C VAL A 210 8.48 15.39 26.53
N ASP A 211 9.67 15.60 27.05
CA ASP A 211 9.98 16.77 27.88
C ASP A 211 10.29 17.94 26.96
N GLY A 212 9.61 19.08 27.12
CA GLY A 212 9.73 20.23 26.22
C GLY A 212 8.85 20.14 24.98
N LEU A 213 7.69 19.47 25.09
CA LEU A 213 6.73 19.32 23.98
C LEU A 213 6.25 20.65 23.40
N GLU A 214 6.24 21.72 24.20
CA GLU A 214 5.87 23.08 23.80
C GLU A 214 6.84 23.68 22.76
N TYR A 215 8.06 23.16 22.69
CA TYR A 215 9.07 23.58 21.71
C TYR A 215 8.98 22.80 20.38
N VAL A 216 8.33 21.65 20.37
CA VAL A 216 8.14 20.83 19.14
C VAL A 216 7.14 21.53 18.23
N THR A 217 7.47 21.67 16.94
CA THR A 217 6.57 22.23 15.92
C THR A 217 5.87 21.16 15.10
N SER A 218 6.58 20.08 14.75
CA SER A 218 6.04 18.88 14.10
C SER A 218 6.84 17.66 14.52
N ALA A 219 6.23 16.49 14.41
CA ALA A 219 6.86 15.22 14.71
C ALA A 219 6.50 14.18 13.67
N GLN A 220 7.46 13.34 13.31
CA GLN A 220 7.29 12.21 12.41
C GLN A 220 8.10 11.03 12.90
N ALA A 221 7.77 9.83 12.45
CA ALA A 221 8.54 8.63 12.75
C ALA A 221 8.75 7.76 11.51
N VAL A 222 9.79 6.94 11.60
CA VAL A 222 10.07 5.84 10.67
C VAL A 222 10.25 4.58 11.50
N LEU A 223 9.47 3.55 11.20
CA LEU A 223 9.53 2.24 11.84
C LEU A 223 10.05 1.22 10.85
N SER A 224 11.19 0.56 11.17
CA SER A 224 11.77 -0.52 10.39
C SER A 224 11.11 -1.88 10.66
N GLY A 225 11.49 -2.91 9.90
CA GLY A 225 11.00 -4.26 10.10
C GLY A 225 9.60 -4.51 9.55
N MET A 226 9.16 -3.69 8.61
CA MET A 226 7.82 -3.78 8.05
C MET A 226 7.82 -4.49 6.69
N VAL A 227 6.70 -5.15 6.41
CA VAL A 227 6.39 -5.77 5.13
C VAL A 227 6.16 -4.66 4.09
N ARG A 228 6.77 -4.81 2.91
CA ARG A 228 6.67 -3.79 1.86
C ARG A 228 5.37 -3.81 1.06
N ALA A 229 4.72 -4.97 1.00
CA ALA A 229 3.53 -5.19 0.15
C ALA A 229 2.81 -6.49 0.56
N ASN A 230 1.57 -6.65 0.08
CA ASN A 230 0.77 -7.87 0.29
C ASN A 230 0.24 -8.40 -1.05
N LEU A 231 0.43 -9.69 -1.33
CA LEU A 231 -0.23 -10.37 -2.44
C LEU A 231 -1.68 -10.65 -2.03
N ILE A 232 -2.60 -9.81 -2.49
CA ILE A 232 -3.96 -9.74 -1.95
C ILE A 232 -4.82 -10.97 -2.22
N ALA A 233 -4.56 -11.74 -3.25
CA ALA A 233 -5.30 -12.97 -3.54
C ALA A 233 -4.91 -14.13 -2.64
N THR A 234 -3.66 -14.19 -2.18
CA THR A 234 -3.11 -15.27 -1.34
C THR A 234 -2.84 -14.85 0.09
N ASP A 235 -2.99 -13.55 0.39
CA ASP A 235 -2.62 -12.92 1.68
C ASP A 235 -1.17 -13.17 2.07
N THR A 236 -0.30 -13.11 1.07
CA THR A 236 1.12 -13.36 1.27
C THR A 236 1.86 -12.06 1.48
N ARG A 237 2.50 -11.91 2.62
CA ARG A 237 3.31 -10.76 2.97
C ARG A 237 4.65 -10.79 2.26
N MET A 238 5.01 -9.70 1.58
CA MET A 238 6.25 -9.57 0.83
C MET A 238 7.29 -8.81 1.66
N ASN A 239 8.25 -9.53 2.21
CA ASN A 239 9.28 -9.01 3.11
C ASN A 239 10.65 -8.79 2.46
N ASP A 240 10.83 -9.11 1.18
CA ASP A 240 12.07 -8.89 0.44
C ASP A 240 11.83 -7.91 -0.74
N PRO A 241 12.53 -6.76 -0.76
CA PRO A 241 13.33 -6.21 0.32
C PRO A 241 12.47 -5.76 1.51
N GLU A 242 13.07 -5.79 2.71
CA GLU A 242 12.50 -5.21 3.91
C GLU A 242 12.15 -3.73 3.70
N ALA A 243 11.10 -3.27 4.37
CA ALA A 243 10.68 -1.87 4.32
C ALA A 243 10.63 -1.23 5.71
N SER A 244 10.68 0.09 5.69
CA SER A 244 10.32 0.93 6.82
C SER A 244 9.07 1.73 6.47
N VAL A 245 8.20 1.98 7.44
CA VAL A 245 6.99 2.79 7.25
C VAL A 245 7.18 4.16 7.88
N TRP A 246 6.91 5.21 7.12
CA TRP A 246 6.92 6.60 7.58
C TRP A 246 5.51 7.07 7.90
N PHE A 247 5.37 7.79 9.02
CA PHE A 247 4.11 8.38 9.46
C PHE A 247 4.31 9.64 10.29
N ASN A 248 3.28 10.48 10.33
CA ASN A 248 3.24 11.67 11.16
C ASN A 248 2.75 11.36 12.58
N LEU A 249 3.25 12.13 13.55
CA LEU A 249 2.86 12.06 14.95
C LEU A 249 2.16 13.36 15.34
N GLN A 250 1.20 13.27 16.23
CA GLN A 250 0.54 14.42 16.84
C GLN A 250 0.92 14.57 18.31
N LYS A 251 0.85 15.81 18.79
CA LYS A 251 1.00 16.12 20.20
C LYS A 251 -0.25 15.73 20.93
N SER A 252 -0.11 15.14 22.11
CA SER A 252 -1.23 14.78 22.96
C SER A 252 -0.83 14.80 24.44
N ASP A 253 -1.78 14.48 25.27
CA ASP A 253 -1.63 14.30 26.71
C ASP A 253 -2.09 12.89 27.08
N ASP A 254 -1.27 12.18 27.83
CA ASP A 254 -1.61 10.90 28.44
C ASP A 254 -1.59 11.05 29.96
N LYS A 255 -2.77 11.20 30.58
CA LYS A 255 -2.92 11.31 32.04
C LYS A 255 -2.04 12.40 32.67
N GLY A 256 -1.99 13.58 32.02
CA GLY A 256 -1.17 14.71 32.46
C GLY A 256 0.30 14.65 32.03
N LYS A 257 0.67 13.70 31.17
CA LYS A 257 2.02 13.60 30.61
C LYS A 257 2.03 14.03 29.15
N ASN A 258 2.94 14.90 28.79
CA ASN A 258 3.14 15.33 27.42
C ASN A 258 3.67 14.15 26.58
N VAL A 259 2.95 13.80 25.52
CA VAL A 259 3.34 12.71 24.61
C VAL A 259 3.24 13.17 23.16
N ILE A 260 4.00 12.52 22.28
CA ILE A 260 3.70 12.44 20.86
C ILE A 260 3.21 11.04 20.54
N CYS A 261 2.20 10.93 19.69
CA CYS A 261 1.56 9.66 19.40
C CYS A 261 0.94 9.65 18.00
N ALA A 262 0.66 8.46 17.50
CA ALA A 262 -0.05 8.25 16.26
C ALA A 262 -0.79 6.91 16.27
N VAL A 263 -1.82 6.79 15.44
CA VAL A 263 -2.23 5.52 14.84
C VAL A 263 -1.58 5.46 13.47
N PHE A 264 -0.86 4.40 13.18
CA PHE A 264 -0.24 4.17 11.89
C PHE A 264 -0.60 2.78 11.35
N ASN A 265 -0.51 2.64 10.04
CA ASN A 265 -0.89 1.44 9.32
C ASN A 265 0.31 0.77 8.66
N THR A 266 0.24 -0.56 8.52
CA THR A 266 1.26 -1.37 7.84
C THR A 266 0.64 -2.62 7.21
N PHE A 267 1.25 -3.20 6.18
CA PHE A 267 0.88 -4.53 5.67
C PHE A 267 1.30 -5.68 6.61
N GLY A 268 1.86 -5.37 7.75
CA GLY A 268 2.31 -6.32 8.75
C GLY A 268 3.78 -6.19 9.06
N ARG A 269 4.21 -6.99 10.02
CA ARG A 269 5.60 -7.09 10.49
C ARG A 269 6.30 -8.26 9.82
N ILE A 270 7.61 -8.13 9.62
CA ILE A 270 8.47 -9.27 9.31
C ILE A 270 8.53 -10.18 10.56
N PRO A 271 8.58 -11.51 10.41
CA PRO A 271 8.71 -12.42 11.55
C PRO A 271 9.91 -12.07 12.43
N GLU A 272 9.74 -12.09 13.73
CA GLU A 272 10.73 -11.65 14.74
C GLU A 272 12.08 -12.36 14.66
N SER A 273 12.11 -13.58 14.12
CA SER A 273 13.36 -14.34 13.93
C SER A 273 14.33 -13.66 12.96
N ASP A 274 13.85 -12.73 12.14
CA ASP A 274 14.61 -12.19 11.02
C ASP A 274 14.95 -10.70 11.20
N ASN A 275 14.44 -10.01 12.26
CA ASN A 275 14.58 -8.56 12.29
C ASN A 275 14.57 -7.91 13.70
N ASN A 276 15.28 -6.77 13.79
CA ASN A 276 15.20 -5.83 14.88
C ASN A 276 14.25 -4.69 14.48
N PHE A 277 13.21 -4.45 15.28
CA PHE A 277 12.27 -3.37 15.05
C PHE A 277 12.79 -2.09 15.69
N GLU A 278 13.18 -1.13 14.88
CA GLU A 278 13.63 0.18 15.34
C GLU A 278 12.66 1.26 14.93
N VAL A 279 12.29 2.12 15.88
CA VAL A 279 11.54 3.34 15.58
C VAL A 279 12.43 4.55 15.75
N THR A 280 12.50 5.37 14.72
CA THR A 280 13.22 6.65 14.74
C THR A 280 12.21 7.78 14.76
N PHE A 281 12.18 8.53 15.86
CA PHE A 281 11.42 9.78 15.99
C PHE A 281 12.25 10.97 15.52
N ASP A 282 11.65 11.84 14.72
CA ASP A 282 12.26 13.06 14.19
C ASP A 282 11.34 14.25 14.51
N LEU A 283 11.75 15.07 15.45
CA LEU A 283 11.00 16.20 15.99
C LEU A 283 11.60 17.50 15.46
N ALA A 284 10.82 18.28 14.71
CA ALA A 284 11.19 19.65 14.40
C ALA A 284 10.92 20.56 15.60
N VAL A 285 11.86 21.43 15.92
CA VAL A 285 11.85 22.30 17.09
C VAL A 285 11.77 23.77 16.67
N LYS A 286 11.13 24.60 17.48
CA LYS A 286 11.13 26.06 17.32
C LYS A 286 12.59 26.55 17.17
N GLY A 287 12.81 27.51 16.25
CA GLY A 287 14.17 27.98 15.96
C GLY A 287 14.91 27.17 14.88
N GLY A 288 14.23 26.22 14.21
CA GLY A 288 14.74 25.52 13.02
C GLY A 288 15.69 24.36 13.30
N THR A 289 15.82 23.94 14.55
CA THR A 289 16.58 22.74 14.94
C THR A 289 15.70 21.49 14.90
N SER A 290 16.31 20.30 14.96
CA SER A 290 15.59 19.03 15.06
C SER A 290 16.21 18.13 16.12
N VAL A 291 15.39 17.30 16.74
CA VAL A 291 15.80 16.23 17.66
C VAL A 291 15.45 14.91 17.04
N ARG A 292 16.45 14.02 16.87
CA ARG A 292 16.24 12.67 16.37
C ARG A 292 16.63 11.64 17.44
N LYS A 293 15.75 10.67 17.66
CA LYS A 293 15.96 9.56 18.61
C LYS A 293 15.50 8.26 17.98
N THR A 294 16.32 7.23 18.10
CA THR A 294 16.01 5.86 17.68
C THR A 294 15.90 4.97 18.92
N PHE A 295 14.90 4.11 18.94
CA PHE A 295 14.65 3.12 19.97
C PHE A 295 14.45 1.76 19.34
N ASP A 296 15.08 0.74 19.92
CA ASP A 296 14.74 -0.66 19.65
C ASP A 296 13.42 -0.98 20.38
N ILE A 297 12.40 -1.34 19.61
CA ILE A 297 11.07 -1.67 20.12
C ILE A 297 10.69 -3.13 19.92
N SER A 298 11.64 -4.00 19.57
CA SER A 298 11.40 -5.41 19.30
C SER A 298 10.65 -6.09 20.44
N ASN A 299 11.04 -5.79 21.68
CA ASN A 299 10.39 -6.34 22.86
C ASN A 299 8.98 -5.75 23.12
N LEU A 300 8.68 -4.54 22.62
CA LEU A 300 7.35 -3.97 22.80
C LEU A 300 6.27 -4.74 22.05
N PHE A 301 6.60 -5.32 20.92
CA PHE A 301 5.68 -6.14 20.13
C PHE A 301 5.30 -7.47 20.85
N LEU A 302 6.03 -7.85 21.86
CA LEU A 302 5.77 -9.05 22.66
C LEU A 302 4.94 -8.75 23.92
N THR A 303 4.69 -7.49 24.22
CA THR A 303 3.93 -7.08 25.41
C THR A 303 2.45 -7.42 25.26
N GLU A 304 1.77 -7.60 26.39
CA GLU A 304 0.32 -7.81 26.44
C GLU A 304 -0.45 -6.66 25.73
N ASN A 305 0.00 -5.42 25.91
CA ASN A 305 -0.56 -4.25 25.23
C ASN A 305 -0.48 -4.37 23.70
N ALA A 306 0.65 -4.82 23.17
CA ALA A 306 0.84 -4.99 21.74
C ALA A 306 0.03 -6.16 21.18
N VAL A 307 0.04 -7.30 21.89
CA VAL A 307 -0.62 -8.52 21.42
C VAL A 307 -2.15 -8.40 21.45
N ASN A 308 -2.71 -7.80 22.52
CA ASN A 308 -4.15 -7.73 22.70
C ASN A 308 -4.79 -6.47 22.09
N HIS A 309 -4.03 -5.38 22.03
CA HIS A 309 -4.57 -4.05 21.69
C HIS A 309 -3.83 -3.34 20.56
N HIS A 310 -2.72 -3.88 20.06
CA HIS A 310 -1.84 -3.21 19.09
C HIS A 310 -1.29 -1.86 19.59
N TRP A 311 -0.96 -1.76 20.91
CA TRP A 311 -0.40 -0.55 21.52
C TRP A 311 1.09 -0.69 21.77
N LEU A 312 1.87 0.25 21.25
CA LEU A 312 3.31 0.38 21.44
C LEU A 312 3.56 1.58 22.37
N LEU A 313 3.61 1.31 23.66
CA LEU A 313 3.75 2.34 24.70
C LEU A 313 5.22 2.40 25.15
N LEU A 314 5.99 3.39 24.63
CA LEU A 314 7.37 3.57 25.02
C LEU A 314 7.44 4.24 26.40
N GLU A 315 8.18 3.64 27.32
CA GLU A 315 8.42 4.21 28.66
C GLU A 315 9.50 5.29 28.66
N ASP A 316 10.33 5.31 27.63
CA ASP A 316 11.38 6.27 27.40
C ASP A 316 10.85 7.70 27.24
N THR A 317 11.76 8.67 27.41
CA THR A 317 11.43 10.09 27.26
C THR A 317 12.40 10.76 26.30
N ILE A 318 11.84 11.48 25.32
CA ILE A 318 12.62 12.34 24.42
C ILE A 318 12.71 13.71 25.08
N LYS A 319 13.93 14.22 25.30
CA LYS A 319 14.18 15.57 25.82
C LYS A 319 14.38 16.55 24.68
N VAL A 320 13.60 17.60 24.69
CA VAL A 320 13.69 18.74 23.76
C VAL A 320 14.04 19.99 24.56
N GLU A 321 15.23 20.52 24.31
CA GLU A 321 15.68 21.76 24.98
C GLU A 321 14.95 22.97 24.40
N PRO A 322 14.74 24.03 25.22
CA PRO A 322 14.23 25.28 24.71
C PRO A 322 15.14 25.80 23.59
N PRO A 323 14.59 26.45 22.56
CA PRO A 323 15.39 27.08 21.54
C PRO A 323 16.35 28.04 22.23
N LYS A 324 17.65 27.94 21.88
CA LYS A 324 18.60 28.95 22.36
C LYS A 324 18.08 30.27 21.83
N ASP A 325 17.73 31.17 22.74
CA ASP A 325 17.49 32.54 22.36
C ASP A 325 18.70 32.98 21.58
N SER A 326 18.54 33.14 20.27
CA SER A 326 19.48 33.91 19.47
C SER A 326 19.32 35.36 20.00
N GLY A 327 19.93 35.60 21.12
CA GLY A 327 20.07 36.92 21.70
C GLY A 327 20.99 37.80 20.88
N GLY A 328 20.73 37.83 19.60
CA GLY A 328 21.13 38.84 18.67
C GLY A 328 19.89 39.64 18.38
N ALA A 329 19.62 40.65 19.20
CA ALA A 329 18.93 41.79 18.68
C ALA A 329 19.60 42.10 17.36
N PHE A 330 18.86 41.90 16.25
CA PHE A 330 19.23 42.49 14.98
C PHE A 330 19.05 43.97 15.20
N GLU A 331 20.08 44.61 15.80
CA GLU A 331 20.24 46.04 15.70
C GLU A 331 20.65 46.23 14.25
N PRO A 332 19.76 46.79 13.39
CA PRO A 332 20.17 47.21 12.07
C PRO A 332 21.18 48.35 12.34
N LYS A 333 22.47 48.09 12.19
CA LYS A 333 23.43 49.13 11.96
C LYS A 333 23.03 49.76 10.64
N VAL A 334 22.33 50.87 10.72
CA VAL A 334 22.21 51.81 9.63
C VAL A 334 23.64 52.39 9.52
N ASP A 335 24.44 51.88 8.62
CA ASP A 335 25.65 52.58 8.21
C ASP A 335 25.19 53.95 7.69
N ASP A 336 25.74 54.97 8.29
CA ASP A 336 25.49 56.36 7.89
C ASP A 336 25.71 56.45 6.38
N TRP A 337 24.65 56.73 5.66
CA TRP A 337 24.74 57.07 4.23
C TRP A 337 25.42 58.42 4.17
N GLU A 338 26.73 58.45 3.88
CA GLU A 338 27.43 59.66 3.48
C GLU A 338 26.74 60.18 2.20
N ASP A 339 26.12 61.36 2.29
CA ASP A 339 25.55 62.12 1.19
C ASP A 339 26.65 62.50 0.19
N GLU A 340 26.95 61.65 -0.77
CA GLU A 340 27.68 62.06 -1.97
C GLU A 340 26.82 62.98 -2.83
N GLN A 341 26.87 64.26 -2.58
CA GLN A 341 26.38 65.30 -3.49
C GLN A 341 27.21 65.27 -4.78
N LYS A 342 26.79 64.54 -5.77
CA LYS A 342 27.28 64.69 -7.16
C LYS A 342 26.67 65.98 -7.77
N ASN A 343 27.47 67.05 -7.86
CA ASN A 343 27.17 68.20 -8.67
C ASN A 343 27.09 67.78 -10.14
N ILE A 344 25.89 67.73 -10.68
CA ILE A 344 25.66 67.66 -12.13
C ILE A 344 25.75 69.11 -12.65
N VAL A 345 26.84 69.42 -13.37
CA VAL A 345 26.98 70.64 -14.16
C VAL A 345 26.33 70.36 -15.52
N ILE A 346 25.31 71.17 -15.86
CA ILE A 346 24.64 71.19 -17.18
C ILE A 346 25.48 71.98 -18.14
#